data_db2e5b392864dd41bd382ce09d9b374a
#
_entry.id   db2e5b392864dd41bd382ce09d9b374a
#
_cell.length_a   1.000
_cell.length_b   1.000
_cell.length_c   1.000
_cell.angle_alpha   90.00
_cell.angle_beta   90.00
_cell.angle_gamma   90.00
#
_symmetry.space_group_name_H-M   'P 1'
#
loop_
_entity.id
_entity.type
_entity.pdbx_description
1 polymer ?
#
loop_
_entity_poly.entity_id
_entity_poly.type
_entity_poly.pdbx_seq_one_letter_code
_entity_poly.pdbx_strand_id
1 'polypeptide(L)'
;MRIISGKYRGKKLYLPMDKETRPLKDLVKESIFNLLSHSKKIFVDIKDSSVLDLFSGSGSFGLECISRGSENVIFFEKYTKALQVLKKNLNTIKENKKYKIFENDCFTFFNSEKKMNFKFDIIFIDPPYKELKINELLERLIEKKILKKNGIIIIHRHKKDMVEITKKIKILDIRNYGLSKVYFCC
;
A
#
# COMPACT_ATOMS: atom_id res chain seq x y z
N MET A 1 -8.00 -11.37 -9.66
CA MET A 1 -6.80 -10.90 -8.98
C MET A 1 -6.04 -12.08 -8.39
N ARG A 2 -4.72 -12.04 -8.38
CA ARG A 2 -3.85 -13.12 -7.89
C ARG A 2 -2.53 -12.54 -7.36
N ILE A 3 -1.78 -13.32 -6.61
CA ILE A 3 -0.38 -13.05 -6.26
C ILE A 3 0.47 -13.32 -7.50
N ILE A 4 1.33 -12.36 -7.86
CA ILE A 4 2.06 -12.36 -9.15
C ILE A 4 3.40 -13.09 -9.01
N SER A 5 4.08 -12.93 -7.87
CA SER A 5 5.45 -13.47 -7.69
C SER A 5 5.69 -13.93 -6.24
N GLY A 6 6.86 -14.54 -6.01
CA GLY A 6 7.29 -15.00 -4.70
C GLY A 6 6.70 -16.35 -4.30
N LYS A 7 6.76 -16.65 -3.00
CA LYS A 7 6.38 -17.93 -2.38
C LYS A 7 4.96 -18.41 -2.72
N TYR A 8 4.04 -17.44 -2.89
CA TYR A 8 2.60 -17.72 -3.11
C TYR A 8 2.15 -17.36 -4.53
N ARG A 9 3.07 -17.32 -5.51
CA ARG A 9 2.77 -17.01 -6.92
C ARG A 9 1.60 -17.83 -7.45
N GLY A 10 0.70 -17.17 -8.18
CA GLY A 10 -0.47 -17.78 -8.82
C GLY A 10 -1.68 -17.93 -7.90
N LYS A 11 -1.54 -17.72 -6.58
CA LYS A 11 -2.64 -17.84 -5.64
C LYS A 11 -3.72 -16.81 -5.92
N LYS A 12 -4.95 -17.24 -6.15
CA LYS A 12 -6.11 -16.38 -6.36
C LYS A 12 -6.49 -15.70 -5.03
N LEU A 13 -6.83 -14.41 -5.12
CA LEU A 13 -7.31 -13.61 -4.00
C LEU A 13 -8.81 -13.39 -4.12
N TYR A 14 -9.51 -13.50 -3.00
CA TYR A 14 -10.91 -13.11 -2.89
C TYR A 14 -11.03 -11.60 -3.04
N LEU A 15 -12.15 -11.15 -3.59
CA LEU A 15 -12.48 -9.73 -3.77
C LEU A 15 -13.80 -9.42 -3.08
N PRO A 16 -13.98 -8.19 -2.54
CA PRO A 16 -15.30 -7.74 -2.14
C PRO A 16 -16.27 -7.79 -3.32
N MET A 17 -17.51 -8.21 -3.06
CA MET A 17 -18.54 -8.38 -4.10
C MET A 17 -19.35 -7.10 -4.34
N ASP A 18 -18.89 -5.97 -3.84
CA ASP A 18 -19.54 -4.68 -4.00
C ASP A 18 -18.77 -3.76 -4.95
N LYS A 19 -19.38 -2.59 -5.24
CA LYS A 19 -18.79 -1.56 -6.12
C LYS A 19 -18.00 -0.50 -5.36
N GLU A 20 -17.94 -0.57 -4.03
CA GLU A 20 -17.27 0.44 -3.19
C GLU A 20 -15.76 0.25 -3.19
N THR A 21 -15.31 -1.00 -3.30
CA THR A 21 -13.89 -1.33 -3.34
C THR A 21 -13.43 -1.54 -4.77
N ARG A 22 -12.35 -0.85 -5.16
CA ARG A 22 -11.70 -1.05 -6.46
C ARG A 22 -10.44 -1.88 -6.27
N PRO A 23 -10.41 -3.07 -6.85
CA PRO A 23 -9.21 -3.89 -6.78
C PRO A 23 -8.05 -3.27 -7.56
N LEU A 24 -6.86 -3.22 -6.98
CA LEU A 24 -5.63 -2.87 -7.67
C LEU A 24 -5.39 -3.87 -8.81
N LYS A 25 -5.53 -3.43 -10.07
CA LYS A 25 -5.40 -4.30 -11.25
C LYS A 25 -4.05 -5.01 -11.28
N ASP A 26 -4.02 -6.28 -11.68
CA ASP A 26 -2.79 -7.08 -11.75
C ASP A 26 -1.69 -6.40 -12.58
N LEU A 27 -2.03 -5.77 -13.72
CA LEU A 27 -1.09 -5.01 -14.54
C LEU A 27 -0.43 -3.85 -13.79
N VAL A 28 -1.22 -3.07 -13.04
CA VAL A 28 -0.70 -1.93 -12.25
C VAL A 28 0.20 -2.43 -11.13
N LYS A 29 -0.26 -3.47 -10.42
CA LYS A 29 0.51 -4.12 -9.36
C LYS A 29 1.84 -4.65 -9.87
N GLU A 30 1.85 -5.41 -10.96
CA GLU A 30 3.06 -5.94 -11.60
C GLU A 30 4.03 -4.82 -11.98
N SER A 31 3.52 -3.74 -12.58
CA SER A 31 4.34 -2.59 -12.94
C SER A 31 4.95 -1.89 -11.74
N ILE A 32 4.22 -1.75 -10.62
CA ILE A 32 4.75 -1.20 -9.36
C ILE A 32 5.93 -2.07 -8.88
N PHE A 33 5.73 -3.38 -8.78
CA PHE A 33 6.77 -4.29 -8.29
C PHE A 33 7.96 -4.40 -9.23
N ASN A 34 7.78 -4.28 -10.54
CA ASN A 34 8.88 -4.21 -11.50
C ASN A 34 9.73 -2.94 -11.30
N LEU A 35 9.11 -1.80 -11.03
CA LEU A 35 9.84 -0.57 -10.70
C LEU A 35 10.59 -0.69 -9.38
N LEU A 36 9.99 -1.26 -8.33
CA LEU A 36 10.68 -1.51 -7.07
C LEU A 36 11.92 -2.40 -7.22
N SER A 37 11.87 -3.38 -8.14
CA SER A 37 12.96 -4.35 -8.34
C SER A 37 14.05 -3.89 -9.32
N HIS A 38 13.73 -3.00 -10.28
CA HIS A 38 14.61 -2.72 -11.41
C HIS A 38 14.86 -1.24 -11.68
N SER A 39 14.23 -0.32 -10.94
CA SER A 39 14.46 1.11 -11.14
C SER A 39 15.81 1.55 -10.58
N LYS A 40 16.55 2.32 -11.37
CA LYS A 40 17.79 2.99 -10.92
C LYS A 40 17.54 4.19 -9.99
N LYS A 41 16.28 4.59 -9.79
CA LYS A 41 15.88 5.74 -8.96
C LYS A 41 15.30 5.31 -7.61
N ILE A 42 14.95 4.03 -7.45
CA ILE A 42 14.28 3.49 -6.27
C ILE A 42 15.21 2.44 -5.66
N PHE A 43 15.62 2.66 -4.42
CA PHE A 43 16.64 1.86 -3.73
C PHE A 43 16.04 1.11 -2.53
N VAL A 44 14.86 0.52 -2.71
CA VAL A 44 14.22 -0.26 -1.66
C VAL A 44 14.17 -1.72 -2.06
N ASP A 45 14.58 -2.60 -1.14
CA ASP A 45 14.40 -4.04 -1.30
C ASP A 45 13.07 -4.46 -0.66
N ILE A 46 12.33 -5.33 -1.36
CA ILE A 46 11.07 -5.88 -0.85
C ILE A 46 11.36 -6.99 0.15
N LYS A 47 12.42 -7.77 -0.09
CA LYS A 47 12.85 -8.82 0.84
C LYS A 47 13.28 -8.17 2.15
N ASP A 48 12.86 -8.78 3.26
CA ASP A 48 13.15 -8.33 4.63
C ASP A 48 12.65 -6.90 4.95
N SER A 49 11.79 -6.30 4.07
CA SER A 49 11.23 -4.98 4.27
C SER A 49 10.08 -4.95 5.26
N SER A 50 9.89 -3.78 5.89
CA SER A 50 8.69 -3.42 6.65
C SER A 50 7.77 -2.58 5.75
N VAL A 51 6.53 -3.01 5.60
CA VAL A 51 5.56 -2.43 4.67
C VAL A 51 4.33 -1.92 5.41
N LEU A 52 3.87 -0.74 5.04
CA LEU A 52 2.60 -0.16 5.48
C LEU A 52 1.65 -0.08 4.28
N ASP A 53 0.55 -0.81 4.34
CA ASP A 53 -0.50 -0.85 3.32
C ASP A 53 -1.73 -0.09 3.83
N LEU A 54 -1.89 1.14 3.38
CA LEU A 54 -3.00 2.02 3.77
C LEU A 54 -4.14 1.93 2.75
N PHE A 55 -5.37 1.83 3.26
CA PHE A 55 -6.56 1.51 2.46
C PHE A 55 -6.45 0.14 1.79
N SER A 56 -6.09 -0.87 2.57
CA SER A 56 -5.62 -2.16 2.08
C SER A 56 -6.63 -2.94 1.22
N GLY A 57 -7.92 -2.66 1.35
CA GLY A 57 -8.95 -3.35 0.58
C GLY A 57 -8.91 -4.87 0.79
N SER A 58 -8.69 -5.60 -0.29
CA SER A 58 -8.50 -7.06 -0.25
C SER A 58 -7.11 -7.51 0.24
N GLY A 59 -6.20 -6.57 0.52
CA GLY A 59 -4.82 -6.81 0.91
C GLY A 59 -3.87 -7.16 -0.25
N SER A 60 -4.28 -6.87 -1.47
CA SER A 60 -3.56 -7.34 -2.67
C SER A 60 -2.10 -6.88 -2.74
N PHE A 61 -1.80 -5.66 -2.32
CA PHE A 61 -0.43 -5.13 -2.33
C PHE A 61 0.41 -5.74 -1.20
N GLY A 62 -0.07 -5.69 0.04
CA GLY A 62 0.67 -6.23 1.18
C GLY A 62 0.86 -7.75 1.10
N LEU A 63 -0.13 -8.50 0.58
CA LEU A 63 0.00 -9.95 0.33
C LEU A 63 1.06 -10.26 -0.74
N GLU A 64 1.19 -9.45 -1.76
CA GLU A 64 2.27 -9.55 -2.75
C GLU A 64 3.64 -9.30 -2.08
N CYS A 65 3.74 -8.29 -1.19
CA CYS A 65 4.96 -8.03 -0.42
C CYS A 65 5.34 -9.22 0.46
N ILE A 66 4.39 -9.80 1.21
CA ILE A 66 4.62 -11.03 2.01
C ILE A 66 5.13 -12.16 1.11
N SER A 67 4.51 -12.35 -0.04
CA SER A 67 4.89 -13.40 -0.99
C SER A 67 6.31 -13.22 -1.52
N ARG A 68 6.76 -11.98 -1.68
CA ARG A 68 8.11 -11.62 -2.13
C ARG A 68 9.14 -11.57 -1.01
N GLY A 69 8.74 -11.87 0.22
CA GLY A 69 9.66 -12.05 1.34
C GLY A 69 9.79 -10.85 2.28
N SER A 70 8.86 -9.89 2.26
CA SER A 70 8.85 -8.84 3.29
C SER A 70 8.75 -9.46 4.69
N GLU A 71 9.41 -8.82 5.65
CA GLU A 71 9.47 -9.29 7.03
C GLU A 71 8.18 -9.00 7.79
N ASN A 72 7.65 -7.77 7.61
CA ASN A 72 6.48 -7.31 8.34
C ASN A 72 5.59 -6.44 7.46
N VAL A 73 4.29 -6.70 7.47
CA VAL A 73 3.28 -5.90 6.76
C VAL A 73 2.19 -5.45 7.71
N ILE A 74 1.96 -4.14 7.78
CA ILE A 74 0.87 -3.55 8.54
C ILE A 74 -0.21 -3.10 7.57
N PHE A 75 -1.43 -3.60 7.78
CA PHE A 75 -2.61 -3.27 7.00
C PHE A 75 -3.52 -2.31 7.77
N PHE A 76 -4.01 -1.26 7.10
CA PHE A 76 -5.09 -0.42 7.58
C PHE A 76 -6.31 -0.58 6.68
N GLU A 77 -7.42 -1.04 7.24
CA GLU A 77 -8.70 -1.15 6.54
C GLU A 77 -9.85 -0.91 7.53
N LYS A 78 -10.74 0.03 7.19
CA LYS A 78 -11.91 0.35 8.02
C LYS A 78 -13.21 -0.20 7.47
N TYR A 79 -13.28 -0.47 6.16
CA TYR A 79 -14.51 -0.92 5.53
C TYR A 79 -14.74 -2.40 5.82
N THR A 80 -15.77 -2.71 6.59
CA THR A 80 -16.03 -4.05 7.14
C THR A 80 -16.03 -5.16 6.09
N LYS A 81 -16.64 -4.93 4.91
CA LYS A 81 -16.68 -5.97 3.85
C LYS A 81 -15.30 -6.24 3.26
N ALA A 82 -14.50 -5.19 3.04
CA ALA A 82 -13.12 -5.33 2.58
C ALA A 82 -12.25 -6.02 3.64
N LEU A 83 -12.44 -5.64 4.91
CA LEU A 83 -11.74 -6.24 6.05
C LEU A 83 -11.99 -7.74 6.19
N GLN A 84 -13.23 -8.19 6.01
CA GLN A 84 -13.56 -9.63 6.00
C GLN A 84 -12.81 -10.37 4.88
N VAL A 85 -12.73 -9.76 3.69
CA VAL A 85 -12.00 -10.31 2.55
C VAL A 85 -10.49 -10.31 2.81
N LEU A 86 -9.93 -9.23 3.37
CA LEU A 86 -8.53 -9.15 3.78
C LEU A 86 -8.16 -10.28 4.73
N LYS A 87 -8.94 -10.46 5.81
CA LYS A 87 -8.75 -11.55 6.78
C LYS A 87 -8.82 -12.93 6.10
N LYS A 88 -9.79 -13.14 5.22
CA LYS A 88 -9.92 -14.38 4.45
C LYS A 88 -8.69 -14.64 3.58
N ASN A 89 -8.19 -13.63 2.88
CA ASN A 89 -6.99 -13.74 2.06
C ASN A 89 -5.75 -14.06 2.89
N LEU A 90 -5.53 -13.35 3.99
CA LEU A 90 -4.41 -13.56 4.90
C LEU A 90 -4.39 -14.97 5.49
N ASN A 91 -5.55 -15.50 5.89
CA ASN A 91 -5.66 -16.88 6.38
C ASN A 91 -5.21 -17.92 5.36
N THR A 92 -5.26 -17.60 4.06
CA THR A 92 -4.82 -18.55 3.02
C THR A 92 -3.30 -18.69 2.90
N ILE A 93 -2.52 -17.72 3.40
CA ILE A 93 -1.04 -17.73 3.27
C ILE A 93 -0.32 -18.26 4.51
N LYS A 94 -1.03 -18.47 5.65
CA LYS A 94 -0.49 -19.06 6.89
C LYS A 94 0.80 -18.37 7.43
N GLU A 95 0.94 -17.05 7.28
CA GLU A 95 2.10 -16.26 7.71
C GLU A 95 1.74 -15.30 8.86
N ASN A 96 1.05 -15.82 9.89
CA ASN A 96 0.44 -15.01 10.96
C ASN A 96 1.43 -14.12 11.74
N LYS A 97 2.71 -14.43 11.71
CA LYS A 97 3.77 -13.64 12.38
C LYS A 97 4.24 -12.46 11.52
N LYS A 98 3.91 -12.43 10.22
CA LYS A 98 4.40 -11.43 9.26
C LYS A 98 3.46 -10.26 9.05
N TYR A 99 2.31 -10.23 9.71
CA TYR A 99 1.38 -9.13 9.49
C TYR A 99 0.62 -8.71 10.74
N LYS A 100 0.13 -7.47 10.71
CA LYS A 100 -0.81 -6.92 11.68
C LYS A 100 -1.90 -6.14 10.94
N ILE A 101 -3.14 -6.24 11.42
CA ILE A 101 -4.28 -5.50 10.87
C ILE A 101 -4.71 -4.45 11.88
N PHE A 102 -4.85 -3.20 11.41
CA PHE A 102 -5.53 -2.13 12.12
C PHE A 102 -6.90 -1.91 11.48
N GLU A 103 -7.96 -2.27 12.22
CA GLU A 103 -9.37 -2.18 11.78
C GLU A 103 -9.91 -0.76 12.00
N ASN A 104 -9.12 0.25 11.65
CA ASN A 104 -9.39 1.64 11.95
C ASN A 104 -9.19 2.51 10.70
N ASP A 105 -9.77 3.70 10.75
CA ASP A 105 -9.47 4.76 9.81
C ASP A 105 -8.01 5.23 9.99
N CYS A 106 -7.22 5.20 8.92
CA CYS A 106 -5.83 5.64 8.97
C CYS A 106 -5.72 7.14 9.29
N PHE A 107 -6.63 7.98 8.80
CA PHE A 107 -6.65 9.42 9.15
C PHE A 107 -6.83 9.63 10.64
N THR A 108 -7.82 8.98 11.24
CA THR A 108 -8.04 9.06 12.69
C THR A 108 -6.83 8.57 13.47
N PHE A 109 -6.20 7.49 13.01
CA PHE A 109 -5.02 6.95 13.68
C PHE A 109 -3.82 7.92 13.59
N PHE A 110 -3.50 8.44 12.41
CA PHE A 110 -2.34 9.31 12.23
C PHE A 110 -2.57 10.74 12.74
N ASN A 111 -3.81 11.20 12.87
CA ASN A 111 -4.14 12.47 13.51
C ASN A 111 -4.14 12.40 15.05
N SER A 112 -4.14 11.20 15.63
CA SER A 112 -4.08 11.03 17.08
C SER A 112 -2.63 11.12 17.61
N GLU A 113 -2.49 11.29 18.94
CA GLU A 113 -1.20 11.25 19.63
C GLU A 113 -0.56 9.85 19.67
N LYS A 114 -1.24 8.84 19.13
CA LYS A 114 -0.71 7.48 19.07
C LYS A 114 0.58 7.45 18.27
N LYS A 115 1.62 6.93 18.90
CA LYS A 115 2.91 6.71 18.25
C LYS A 115 2.93 5.34 17.59
N MET A 116 3.46 5.28 16.38
CA MET A 116 3.80 4.03 15.71
C MET A 116 5.30 3.82 15.90
N ASN A 117 5.68 2.81 16.68
CA ASN A 117 7.09 2.51 16.97
C ASN A 117 7.82 1.81 15.82
N PHE A 118 7.18 1.75 14.65
CA PHE A 118 7.73 1.11 13.46
C PHE A 118 8.06 2.17 12.40
N LYS A 119 9.16 1.94 11.70
CA LYS A 119 9.51 2.66 10.47
C LYS A 119 9.42 1.71 9.30
N PHE A 120 8.96 2.22 8.16
CA PHE A 120 8.67 1.43 6.98
C PHE A 120 9.64 1.71 5.85
N ASP A 121 9.97 0.66 5.12
CA ASP A 121 10.71 0.73 3.86
C ASP A 121 9.77 1.12 2.73
N ILE A 122 8.52 0.61 2.78
CA ILE A 122 7.51 0.85 1.76
C ILE A 122 6.21 1.28 2.44
N ILE A 123 5.63 2.41 2.00
CA ILE A 123 4.28 2.84 2.36
C ILE A 123 3.45 2.88 1.09
N PHE A 124 2.39 2.08 1.02
CA PHE A 124 1.46 2.07 -0.10
C PHE A 124 0.15 2.74 0.29
N ILE A 125 -0.36 3.60 -0.57
CA ILE A 125 -1.53 4.44 -0.32
C ILE A 125 -2.46 4.34 -1.53
N ASP A 126 -3.59 3.63 -1.39
CA ASP A 126 -4.58 3.42 -2.46
C ASP A 126 -5.99 3.82 -1.97
N PRO A 127 -6.23 5.11 -1.70
CA PRO A 127 -7.49 5.59 -1.16
C PRO A 127 -8.60 5.54 -2.21
N PRO A 128 -9.88 5.55 -1.77
CA PRO A 128 -11.01 5.79 -2.66
C PRO A 128 -10.78 7.07 -3.51
N TYR A 129 -11.21 7.09 -4.76
CA TYR A 129 -10.98 8.25 -5.65
C TYR A 129 -11.58 9.57 -5.17
N LYS A 130 -12.63 9.51 -4.36
CA LYS A 130 -13.27 10.68 -3.75
C LYS A 130 -12.49 11.23 -2.55
N GLU A 131 -11.42 10.56 -2.09
CA GLU A 131 -10.64 11.01 -0.95
C GLU A 131 -9.75 12.18 -1.34
N LEU A 132 -10.04 13.35 -0.77
CA LEU A 132 -9.33 14.60 -1.06
C LEU A 132 -8.26 14.93 -0.01
N LYS A 133 -8.29 14.28 1.16
CA LYS A 133 -7.40 14.58 2.29
C LYS A 133 -6.05 13.87 2.24
N ILE A 134 -5.66 13.41 1.05
CA ILE A 134 -4.41 12.64 0.89
C ILE A 134 -3.17 13.42 1.35
N ASN A 135 -3.14 14.74 1.09
CA ASN A 135 -2.01 15.58 1.51
C ASN A 135 -1.92 15.73 3.03
N GLU A 136 -3.07 15.83 3.72
CA GLU A 136 -3.12 15.82 5.18
C GLU A 136 -2.49 14.52 5.74
N LEU A 137 -2.87 13.37 5.18
CA LEU A 137 -2.28 12.09 5.56
C LEU A 137 -0.77 12.06 5.31
N LEU A 138 -0.32 12.49 4.13
CA LEU A 138 1.10 12.53 3.78
C LEU A 138 1.91 13.42 4.74
N GLU A 139 1.38 14.58 5.10
CA GLU A 139 2.02 15.48 6.07
C GLU A 139 2.13 14.83 7.45
N ARG A 140 1.09 14.13 7.92
CA ARG A 140 1.16 13.38 9.17
C ARG A 140 2.17 12.24 9.16
N LEU A 141 2.29 11.52 8.04
CA LEU A 141 3.31 10.46 7.89
C LEU A 141 4.73 11.03 7.98
N ILE A 142 4.97 12.22 7.37
CA ILE A 142 6.25 12.94 7.43
C ILE A 142 6.55 13.41 8.85
N GLU A 143 5.60 14.10 9.50
CA GLU A 143 5.73 14.61 10.86
C GLU A 143 6.08 13.51 11.86
N LYS A 144 5.42 12.35 11.72
CA LYS A 144 5.67 11.16 12.55
C LYS A 144 6.96 10.42 12.18
N LYS A 145 7.64 10.82 11.10
CA LYS A 145 8.93 10.24 10.65
C LYS A 145 8.91 8.72 10.53
N ILE A 146 7.82 8.17 10.02
CA ILE A 146 7.61 6.71 9.94
C ILE A 146 8.20 6.09 8.67
N LEU A 147 8.60 6.89 7.68
CA LEU A 147 9.37 6.40 6.54
C LEU A 147 10.85 6.28 6.92
N LYS A 148 11.49 5.17 6.55
CA LYS A 148 12.94 5.01 6.69
C LYS A 148 13.70 5.93 5.73
N LYS A 149 15.00 6.20 5.97
CA LYS A 149 15.84 7.12 5.19
C LYS A 149 15.81 6.82 3.66
N ASN A 150 15.81 5.55 3.27
CA ASN A 150 15.76 5.11 1.86
C ASN A 150 14.40 4.51 1.51
N GLY A 151 13.38 4.78 2.32
CA GLY A 151 12.05 4.26 2.10
C GLY A 151 11.33 4.98 0.97
N ILE A 152 10.25 4.36 0.50
CA ILE A 152 9.43 4.87 -0.59
C ILE A 152 7.95 4.94 -0.20
N ILE A 153 7.29 6.00 -0.62
CA ILE A 153 5.83 6.14 -0.59
C ILE A 153 5.31 5.94 -2.01
N ILE A 154 4.39 5.01 -2.16
CA ILE A 154 3.73 4.71 -3.44
C ILE A 154 2.27 5.12 -3.31
N ILE A 155 1.82 6.03 -4.18
CA ILE A 155 0.45 6.56 -4.14
C ILE A 155 -0.24 6.20 -5.44
N HIS A 156 -1.34 5.44 -5.35
CA HIS A 156 -2.18 5.10 -6.49
C HIS A 156 -3.41 6.00 -6.52
N ARG A 157 -3.63 6.66 -7.65
CA ARG A 157 -4.78 7.56 -7.86
C ARG A 157 -5.42 7.33 -9.22
N HIS A 158 -6.57 7.93 -9.44
CA HIS A 158 -7.18 7.98 -10.77
C HIS A 158 -6.44 9.00 -11.65
N LYS A 159 -6.29 8.74 -12.95
CA LYS A 159 -5.62 9.64 -13.90
C LYS A 159 -6.23 11.06 -13.95
N LYS A 160 -7.55 11.17 -13.76
CA LYS A 160 -8.29 12.44 -13.77
C LYS A 160 -8.30 13.14 -12.42
N ASP A 161 -7.61 12.59 -11.42
CA ASP A 161 -7.53 13.21 -10.11
C ASP A 161 -6.70 14.50 -10.20
N MET A 162 -7.29 15.59 -9.72
CA MET A 162 -6.69 16.92 -9.73
C MET A 162 -5.93 17.24 -8.43
N VAL A 163 -5.86 16.28 -7.49
CA VAL A 163 -5.11 16.48 -6.24
C VAL A 163 -3.61 16.52 -6.56
N GLU A 164 -3.02 17.69 -6.37
CA GLU A 164 -1.56 17.85 -6.41
C GLU A 164 -0.94 17.26 -5.15
N ILE A 165 0.12 16.47 -5.31
CA ILE A 165 0.87 15.93 -4.16
C ILE A 165 1.66 17.07 -3.50
N THR A 166 1.60 17.11 -2.17
CA THR A 166 2.29 18.14 -1.37
C THR A 166 3.77 18.27 -1.73
N LYS A 167 4.25 19.52 -1.83
CA LYS A 167 5.67 19.84 -2.12
C LYS A 167 6.63 19.39 -1.01
N LYS A 168 6.12 18.99 0.16
CA LYS A 168 6.93 18.44 1.26
C LYS A 168 7.52 17.06 0.96
N ILE A 169 7.07 16.42 -0.12
CA ILE A 169 7.53 15.09 -0.58
C ILE A 169 8.17 15.22 -1.95
N LYS A 170 9.34 14.62 -2.11
CA LYS A 170 10.02 14.54 -3.42
C LYS A 170 9.40 13.42 -4.26
N ILE A 171 8.87 13.76 -5.42
CA ILE A 171 8.42 12.80 -6.42
C ILE A 171 9.64 12.29 -7.21
N LEU A 172 9.88 10.99 -7.17
CA LEU A 172 10.97 10.32 -7.89
C LEU A 172 10.55 9.88 -9.29
N ASP A 173 9.32 9.39 -9.41
CA ASP A 173 8.75 8.90 -10.68
C ASP A 173 7.22 8.98 -10.67
N ILE A 174 6.63 9.11 -11.87
CA ILE A 174 5.18 9.08 -12.08
C ILE A 174 4.90 8.14 -13.25
N ARG A 175 3.96 7.21 -13.06
CA ARG A 175 3.53 6.28 -14.09
C ARG A 175 2.03 6.30 -14.31
N ASN A 176 1.63 6.21 -15.59
CA ASN A 176 0.23 6.13 -15.99
C ASN A 176 -0.07 4.76 -16.61
N TYR A 177 -1.13 4.11 -16.13
CA TYR A 177 -1.60 2.81 -16.62
C TYR A 177 -3.10 2.88 -16.88
N GLY A 178 -3.50 3.22 -18.09
CA GLY A 178 -4.91 3.45 -18.44
C GLY A 178 -5.53 4.57 -17.60
N LEU A 179 -6.43 4.22 -16.69
CA LEU A 179 -7.07 5.16 -15.75
C LEU A 179 -6.31 5.33 -14.42
N SER A 180 -5.26 4.58 -14.21
CA SER A 180 -4.44 4.63 -13.00
C SER A 180 -3.24 5.55 -13.18
N LYS A 181 -2.94 6.33 -12.14
CA LYS A 181 -1.74 7.14 -12.01
C LYS A 181 -1.04 6.77 -10.71
N VAL A 182 0.24 6.41 -10.80
CA VAL A 182 1.03 5.96 -9.66
C VAL A 182 2.20 6.90 -9.46
N TYR A 183 2.33 7.43 -8.25
CA TYR A 183 3.45 8.26 -7.83
C TYR A 183 4.39 7.44 -6.97
N PHE A 184 5.70 7.61 -7.18
CA PHE A 184 6.76 7.07 -6.36
C PHE A 184 7.48 8.24 -5.71
N CYS A 185 7.49 8.32 -4.38
CA CYS A 185 7.91 9.48 -3.59
C CYS A 185 8.84 9.09 -2.43
N CYS A 186 9.68 10.04 -2.00
CA CYS A 186 10.52 9.90 -0.80
C CYS A 186 10.60 11.21 0.01
#